data_b1843934115fef3785babf08e7136c2c
#
_entry.id   b1843934115fef3785babf08e7136c2c
#
_cell.length_a   1.000
_cell.length_b   1.000
_cell.length_c   1.000
_cell.angle_alpha   90.00
_cell.angle_beta   90.00
_cell.angle_gamma   90.00
#
_symmetry.space_group_name_H-M   'P 1'
#
loop_
_entity.id
_entity.type
_entity.pdbx_description
1 polymer ?
#
loop_
_entity_poly.entity_id
_entity_poly.type
_entity_poly.pdbx_seq_one_letter_code
_entity_poly.pdbx_strand_id
1 'polypeptide(L)'
;MKFDTKVVRAGITPDPTTGSILPPIYETATYVLEEVGKDKGFDYTRSSNPTRQVLEANLAAIENAEYAISFASGMSAVDAAFKLLSSGDHVICGDDVYGGVTRHLDNVLNRYGLSTTYVNSVDADAVSTAIKPTTRMIWIETPTNPLLRITDLEAMVKIAKEHEILLAVDSTFATPVFLRPLEFGVDIVMHSTTKYLSGHNQIIGGVLATNRKDIFDEMK
;
A
#
# COMPACT_ATOMS: atom_id res chain seq x y z
N MET A 1 0.51 13.89 18.01
CA MET A 1 -0.39 12.91 18.68
C MET A 1 0.44 11.66 18.97
N LYS A 2 0.28 11.00 20.16
CA LYS A 2 0.92 9.71 20.43
C LYS A 2 0.31 8.63 19.52
N PHE A 3 1.04 7.53 19.26
CA PHE A 3 0.62 6.48 18.34
C PHE A 3 -0.77 5.90 18.68
N ASP A 4 -1.01 5.51 19.93
CA ASP A 4 -2.30 4.97 20.39
C ASP A 4 -3.46 5.95 20.16
N THR A 5 -3.19 7.25 20.31
CA THR A 5 -4.19 8.29 20.02
C THR A 5 -4.40 8.44 18.51
N LYS A 6 -3.33 8.30 17.67
CA LYS A 6 -3.47 8.31 16.21
C LYS A 6 -4.36 7.17 15.74
N VAL A 7 -4.15 5.95 16.24
CA VAL A 7 -4.97 4.77 15.89
C VAL A 7 -6.47 5.04 16.05
N VAL A 8 -6.86 5.74 17.13
CA VAL A 8 -8.27 5.98 17.47
C VAL A 8 -8.82 7.27 16.85
N ARG A 9 -7.98 8.28 16.62
CA ARG A 9 -8.46 9.66 16.36
C ARG A 9 -7.95 10.29 15.06
N ALA A 10 -6.90 9.76 14.43
CA ALA A 10 -6.39 10.38 13.21
C ALA A 10 -7.41 10.25 12.06
N GLY A 11 -7.49 11.27 11.21
CA GLY A 11 -8.44 11.35 10.11
C GLY A 11 -9.88 11.69 10.53
N ILE A 12 -10.18 11.73 11.84
CA ILE A 12 -11.53 12.03 12.35
C ILE A 12 -11.64 13.51 12.68
N THR A 13 -12.60 14.17 12.06
CA THR A 13 -13.05 15.53 12.41
C THR A 13 -14.54 15.49 12.75
N PRO A 14 -15.03 16.26 13.74
CA PRO A 14 -16.47 16.34 14.01
C PRO A 14 -17.25 16.80 12.78
N ASP A 15 -18.42 16.20 12.57
CA ASP A 15 -19.31 16.60 11.48
C ASP A 15 -19.76 18.06 11.66
N PRO A 16 -19.50 18.97 10.69
CA PRO A 16 -19.81 20.37 10.81
C PRO A 16 -21.34 20.66 10.83
N THR A 17 -22.15 19.72 10.34
CA THR A 17 -23.61 19.89 10.26
C THR A 17 -24.31 19.58 11.59
N THR A 18 -23.88 18.50 12.23
CA THR A 18 -24.57 17.98 13.44
C THR A 18 -23.74 18.11 14.72
N GLY A 19 -22.42 18.36 14.59
CA GLY A 19 -21.46 18.32 15.70
C GLY A 19 -21.13 16.89 16.16
N SER A 20 -21.53 15.85 15.42
CA SER A 20 -21.19 14.47 15.74
C SER A 20 -19.66 14.30 15.80
N ILE A 21 -19.16 13.69 16.88
CA ILE A 21 -17.72 13.46 17.09
C ILE A 21 -17.15 12.49 16.06
N LEU A 22 -17.95 11.52 15.62
CA LEU A 22 -17.58 10.61 14.55
C LEU A 22 -18.20 11.09 13.23
N PRO A 23 -17.48 11.00 12.10
CA PRO A 23 -18.03 11.33 10.81
C PRO A 23 -19.19 10.38 10.46
N PRO A 24 -20.24 10.86 9.77
CA PRO A 24 -21.30 10.02 9.26
C PRO A 24 -20.79 8.98 8.27
N ILE A 25 -21.53 7.86 8.14
CA ILE A 25 -21.31 6.88 7.07
C ILE A 25 -22.09 7.35 5.84
N TYR A 26 -21.39 7.63 4.74
CA TYR A 26 -21.98 8.07 3.48
C TYR A 26 -22.22 6.89 2.54
N GLU A 27 -23.40 6.33 2.58
CA GLU A 27 -23.86 5.23 1.71
C GLU A 27 -24.52 5.81 0.44
N THR A 28 -23.69 6.37 -0.44
CA THR A 28 -24.16 6.95 -1.71
C THR A 28 -23.18 6.66 -2.84
N ALA A 29 -23.68 6.59 -4.07
CA ALA A 29 -22.85 6.48 -5.26
C ALA A 29 -22.53 7.86 -5.87
N THR A 30 -23.47 8.81 -5.81
CA THR A 30 -23.40 10.10 -6.50
C THR A 30 -23.67 11.25 -5.55
N TYR A 31 -23.20 12.44 -5.92
CA TYR A 31 -23.37 13.68 -5.16
C TYR A 31 -24.02 14.74 -6.04
N VAL A 32 -24.72 15.70 -5.42
CA VAL A 32 -25.33 16.83 -6.14
C VAL A 32 -24.23 17.83 -6.52
N LEU A 33 -24.13 18.15 -7.79
CA LEU A 33 -23.27 19.21 -8.29
C LEU A 33 -23.97 20.58 -8.14
N GLU A 34 -23.23 21.63 -7.84
CA GLU A 34 -23.76 23.01 -7.81
C GLU A 34 -24.06 23.48 -9.23
N GLU A 35 -23.20 23.13 -10.18
CA GLU A 35 -23.34 23.32 -11.63
C GLU A 35 -22.48 22.31 -12.37
N VAL A 36 -22.55 22.22 -13.68
CA VAL A 36 -21.76 21.28 -14.49
C VAL A 36 -20.26 21.50 -14.22
N GLY A 37 -19.60 20.42 -13.73
CA GLY A 37 -18.18 20.45 -13.40
C GLY A 37 -17.80 21.13 -12.10
N LYS A 38 -18.79 21.50 -11.24
CA LYS A 38 -18.55 22.10 -9.94
C LYS A 38 -19.23 21.32 -8.83
N ASP A 39 -18.43 20.62 -8.07
CA ASP A 39 -18.83 19.82 -6.93
C ASP A 39 -18.41 20.47 -5.58
N LYS A 40 -18.78 19.84 -4.47
CA LYS A 40 -18.39 20.23 -3.11
C LYS A 40 -17.20 19.41 -2.58
N GLY A 41 -16.33 18.90 -3.46
CA GLY A 41 -15.20 18.02 -3.18
C GLY A 41 -15.53 16.53 -3.40
N PHE A 42 -16.78 16.22 -3.79
CA PHE A 42 -17.23 14.87 -4.08
C PHE A 42 -18.23 14.90 -5.26
N ASP A 43 -18.00 14.02 -6.21
CA ASP A 43 -18.86 13.81 -7.38
C ASP A 43 -19.41 12.37 -7.45
N TYR A 44 -18.54 11.40 -7.24
CA TYR A 44 -18.85 9.99 -7.35
C TYR A 44 -18.01 9.14 -6.38
N THR A 45 -18.66 8.22 -5.68
CA THR A 45 -18.03 7.42 -4.60
C THR A 45 -16.86 6.55 -5.05
N ARG A 46 -16.82 6.08 -6.32
CA ARG A 46 -15.66 5.34 -6.83
C ARG A 46 -14.40 6.21 -6.85
N SER A 47 -14.52 7.47 -7.22
CA SER A 47 -13.43 8.45 -7.22
C SER A 47 -13.09 8.89 -5.81
N SER A 48 -14.10 9.32 -5.03
CA SER A 48 -13.92 9.82 -3.67
C SER A 48 -15.20 9.67 -2.83
N ASN A 49 -15.06 9.32 -1.55
CA ASN A 49 -16.15 9.22 -0.59
C ASN A 49 -15.66 9.68 0.79
N PRO A 50 -16.42 10.52 1.53
CA PRO A 50 -15.99 11.03 2.83
C PRO A 50 -15.66 9.93 3.85
N THR A 51 -16.43 8.84 3.89
CA THR A 51 -16.17 7.71 4.80
C THR A 51 -14.85 7.04 4.47
N ARG A 52 -14.55 6.82 3.17
CA ARG A 52 -13.29 6.24 2.72
C ARG A 52 -12.11 7.17 3.01
N GLN A 53 -12.26 8.47 2.81
CA GLN A 53 -11.21 9.45 3.12
C GLN A 53 -10.81 9.42 4.59
N VAL A 54 -11.74 9.25 5.51
CA VAL A 54 -11.44 9.10 6.95
C VAL A 54 -10.58 7.88 7.21
N LEU A 55 -10.91 6.74 6.59
CA LEU A 55 -10.11 5.52 6.69
C LEU A 55 -8.70 5.72 6.13
N GLU A 56 -8.59 6.28 4.92
CA GLU A 56 -7.31 6.53 4.25
C GLU A 56 -6.44 7.51 5.06
N ALA A 57 -7.03 8.58 5.59
CA ALA A 57 -6.32 9.53 6.45
C ALA A 57 -5.84 8.90 7.76
N ASN A 58 -6.62 7.99 8.35
CA ASN A 58 -6.21 7.25 9.54
C ASN A 58 -5.03 6.31 9.21
N LEU A 59 -5.16 5.50 8.16
CA LEU A 59 -4.12 4.55 7.72
C LEU A 59 -2.81 5.28 7.37
N ALA A 60 -2.88 6.41 6.64
CA ALA A 60 -1.73 7.25 6.38
C ALA A 60 -1.07 7.74 7.69
N ALA A 61 -1.86 8.24 8.64
CA ALA A 61 -1.33 8.77 9.89
C ALA A 61 -0.63 7.71 10.76
N ILE A 62 -1.13 6.48 10.80
CA ILE A 62 -0.51 5.40 11.59
C ILE A 62 0.75 4.85 10.94
N GLU A 63 0.86 4.91 9.60
CA GLU A 63 2.07 4.58 8.84
C GLU A 63 3.10 5.72 8.80
N ASN A 64 2.80 6.90 9.32
CA ASN A 64 3.56 8.14 9.08
C ASN A 64 3.72 8.42 7.57
N ALA A 65 2.70 8.11 6.79
CA ALA A 65 2.60 8.39 5.38
C ALA A 65 1.91 9.74 5.12
N GLU A 66 2.25 10.36 3.98
CA GLU A 66 1.51 11.53 3.48
C GLU A 66 0.22 11.10 2.77
N TYR A 67 0.24 9.93 2.12
CA TYR A 67 -0.87 9.42 1.31
C TYR A 67 -1.17 7.96 1.63
N ALA A 68 -2.45 7.60 1.58
CA ALA A 68 -2.90 6.21 1.57
C ALA A 68 -4.11 6.06 0.64
N ILE A 69 -4.21 4.90 0.00
CA ILE A 69 -5.33 4.51 -0.85
C ILE A 69 -5.83 3.15 -0.37
N SER A 70 -7.13 3.05 -0.11
CA SER A 70 -7.79 1.82 0.31
C SER A 70 -8.35 1.05 -0.89
N PHE A 71 -8.29 -0.28 -0.80
CA PHE A 71 -8.72 -1.21 -1.83
C PHE A 71 -9.66 -2.28 -1.26
N ALA A 72 -10.46 -2.88 -2.14
CA ALA A 72 -11.43 -3.91 -1.78
C ALA A 72 -10.79 -5.21 -1.24
N SER A 73 -9.49 -5.43 -1.45
CA SER A 73 -8.74 -6.56 -0.90
C SER A 73 -7.24 -6.27 -0.89
N GLY A 74 -6.47 -7.06 -0.12
CA GLY A 74 -5.01 -7.01 -0.18
C GLY A 74 -4.48 -7.27 -1.59
N MET A 75 -5.06 -8.22 -2.32
CA MET A 75 -4.64 -8.51 -3.70
C MET A 75 -4.96 -7.37 -4.68
N SER A 76 -6.04 -6.61 -4.46
CA SER A 76 -6.30 -5.40 -5.27
C SER A 76 -5.23 -4.32 -5.03
N ALA A 77 -4.75 -4.19 -3.79
CA ALA A 77 -3.64 -3.30 -3.47
C ALA A 77 -2.32 -3.77 -4.12
N VAL A 78 -2.02 -5.08 -4.04
CA VAL A 78 -0.87 -5.69 -4.73
C VAL A 78 -0.91 -5.43 -6.24
N ASP A 79 -2.06 -5.68 -6.89
CA ASP A 79 -2.26 -5.45 -8.32
C ASP A 79 -2.04 -3.96 -8.69
N ALA A 80 -2.57 -3.04 -7.88
CA ALA A 80 -2.39 -1.61 -8.11
C ALA A 80 -0.92 -1.19 -8.02
N ALA A 81 -0.15 -1.73 -7.05
CA ALA A 81 1.28 -1.45 -6.95
C ALA A 81 2.06 -1.96 -8.19
N PHE A 82 1.76 -3.16 -8.67
CA PHE A 82 2.44 -3.68 -9.88
C PHE A 82 2.00 -2.97 -11.16
N LYS A 83 0.84 -2.31 -11.20
CA LYS A 83 0.39 -1.51 -12.35
C LYS A 83 1.12 -0.18 -12.52
N LEU A 84 1.97 0.20 -11.60
CA LEU A 84 2.98 1.24 -11.81
C LEU A 84 4.08 0.83 -12.81
N LEU A 85 4.11 -0.45 -13.21
CA LEU A 85 5.09 -1.02 -14.10
C LEU A 85 4.53 -1.17 -15.51
N SER A 86 5.43 -1.13 -16.50
CA SER A 86 5.13 -1.28 -17.89
C SER A 86 5.54 -2.67 -18.43
N SER A 87 4.97 -3.05 -19.57
CA SER A 87 5.41 -4.26 -20.29
C SER A 87 6.90 -4.19 -20.62
N GLY A 88 7.63 -5.25 -20.31
CA GLY A 88 9.08 -5.33 -20.42
C GLY A 88 9.83 -5.08 -19.12
N ASP A 89 9.17 -4.55 -18.11
CA ASP A 89 9.78 -4.33 -16.81
C ASP A 89 10.01 -5.64 -16.03
N HIS A 90 10.99 -5.58 -15.14
CA HIS A 90 11.38 -6.69 -14.29
C HIS A 90 11.13 -6.37 -12.82
N VAL A 91 10.62 -7.36 -12.09
CA VAL A 91 10.40 -7.33 -10.64
C VAL A 91 11.34 -8.31 -9.97
N ILE A 92 12.02 -7.86 -8.92
CA ILE A 92 12.64 -8.74 -7.94
C ILE A 92 11.62 -8.95 -6.82
N CYS A 93 11.25 -10.20 -6.58
CA CYS A 93 10.28 -10.56 -5.55
C CYS A 93 10.92 -11.48 -4.51
N GLY A 94 10.64 -11.27 -3.24
CA GLY A 94 11.02 -12.22 -2.20
C GLY A 94 10.49 -13.64 -2.51
N ASP A 95 11.27 -14.67 -2.22
CA ASP A 95 10.90 -16.07 -2.46
C ASP A 95 9.90 -16.62 -1.43
N ASP A 96 9.78 -15.94 -0.30
CA ASP A 96 8.85 -16.26 0.78
C ASP A 96 7.91 -15.07 1.00
N VAL A 97 6.88 -14.98 0.17
CA VAL A 97 5.82 -13.97 0.23
C VAL A 97 4.46 -14.65 0.16
N TYR A 98 3.40 -13.94 0.49
CA TYR A 98 2.05 -14.46 0.33
C TYR A 98 1.84 -15.07 -1.07
N GLY A 99 1.42 -16.34 -1.11
CA GLY A 99 1.30 -17.09 -2.37
C GLY A 99 0.31 -16.53 -3.40
N GLY A 100 -0.50 -15.52 -3.02
CA GLY A 100 -1.30 -14.73 -3.95
C GLY A 100 -0.43 -13.83 -4.84
N VAL A 101 0.64 -13.28 -4.30
CA VAL A 101 1.59 -12.41 -5.02
C VAL A 101 2.30 -13.21 -6.11
N THR A 102 2.86 -14.38 -5.76
CA THR A 102 3.56 -15.24 -6.73
C THR A 102 2.62 -15.70 -7.84
N ARG A 103 1.41 -16.17 -7.48
CA ARG A 103 0.40 -16.55 -8.49
C ARG A 103 0.01 -15.39 -9.41
N HIS A 104 -0.06 -14.18 -8.88
CA HIS A 104 -0.41 -13.00 -9.67
C HIS A 104 0.71 -12.62 -10.64
N LEU A 105 1.95 -12.60 -10.18
CA LEU A 105 3.12 -12.35 -11.02
C LEU A 105 3.25 -13.40 -12.13
N ASP A 106 3.22 -14.69 -11.78
CA ASP A 106 3.50 -15.78 -12.72
C ASP A 106 2.36 -16.05 -13.70
N ASN A 107 1.10 -16.00 -13.23
CA ASN A 107 -0.03 -16.45 -14.05
C ASN A 107 -0.83 -15.31 -14.67
N VAL A 108 -0.67 -14.07 -14.19
CA VAL A 108 -1.39 -12.91 -14.69
C VAL A 108 -0.42 -11.91 -15.31
N LEU A 109 0.44 -11.29 -14.52
CA LEU A 109 1.27 -10.16 -14.96
C LEU A 109 2.35 -10.57 -15.98
N ASN A 110 2.84 -11.80 -15.91
CA ASN A 110 3.73 -12.35 -16.95
C ASN A 110 3.10 -12.32 -18.35
N ARG A 111 1.78 -12.53 -18.46
CA ARG A 111 1.05 -12.43 -19.74
C ARG A 111 1.00 -11.01 -20.28
N TYR A 112 1.19 -10.01 -19.42
CA TYR A 112 1.24 -8.60 -19.79
C TYR A 112 2.67 -8.08 -19.93
N GLY A 113 3.67 -8.98 -19.93
CA GLY A 113 5.05 -8.68 -20.25
C GLY A 113 5.92 -8.32 -19.04
N LEU A 114 5.43 -8.45 -17.81
CA LEU A 114 6.30 -8.34 -16.63
C LEU A 114 7.11 -9.63 -16.47
N SER A 115 8.38 -9.49 -16.12
CA SER A 115 9.24 -10.61 -15.76
C SER A 115 9.60 -10.56 -14.28
N THR A 116 9.77 -11.73 -13.65
CA THR A 116 10.04 -11.81 -12.21
C THR A 116 11.27 -12.66 -11.93
N THR A 117 12.07 -12.26 -10.95
CA THR A 117 13.11 -13.08 -10.33
C THR A 117 12.80 -13.19 -8.84
N TYR A 118 12.67 -14.42 -8.34
CA TYR A 118 12.48 -14.67 -6.92
C TYR A 118 13.83 -14.83 -6.23
N VAL A 119 14.00 -14.19 -5.07
CA VAL A 119 15.24 -14.19 -4.32
C VAL A 119 14.96 -14.33 -2.81
N ASN A 120 15.89 -14.91 -2.08
CA ASN A 120 15.84 -14.80 -0.62
C ASN A 120 16.12 -13.35 -0.20
N SER A 121 15.06 -12.62 0.17
CA SER A 121 15.15 -11.20 0.52
C SER A 121 15.91 -10.92 1.83
N VAL A 122 16.23 -11.94 2.62
CA VAL A 122 17.12 -11.80 3.79
C VAL A 122 18.58 -11.61 3.38
N ASP A 123 18.93 -12.07 2.20
CA ASP A 123 20.28 -11.96 1.62
C ASP A 123 20.34 -10.74 0.66
N ALA A 124 20.90 -9.65 1.15
CA ALA A 124 21.03 -8.41 0.38
C ALA A 124 21.91 -8.57 -0.88
N ASP A 125 22.93 -9.43 -0.83
CA ASP A 125 23.80 -9.70 -1.97
C ASP A 125 23.04 -10.46 -3.06
N ALA A 126 22.15 -11.39 -2.69
CA ALA A 126 21.28 -12.08 -3.63
C ALA A 126 20.31 -11.11 -4.33
N VAL A 127 19.74 -10.16 -3.59
CA VAL A 127 18.87 -9.11 -4.16
C VAL A 127 19.67 -8.23 -5.14
N SER A 128 20.84 -7.74 -4.75
CA SER A 128 21.68 -6.89 -5.58
C SER A 128 22.12 -7.61 -6.87
N THR A 129 22.49 -8.89 -6.77
CA THR A 129 22.92 -9.70 -7.92
C THR A 129 21.80 -9.97 -8.92
N ALA A 130 20.54 -9.98 -8.46
CA ALA A 130 19.36 -10.21 -9.31
C ALA A 130 18.93 -8.99 -10.14
N ILE A 131 19.52 -7.82 -9.91
CA ILE A 131 19.18 -6.58 -10.62
C ILE A 131 19.56 -6.69 -12.11
N LYS A 132 18.62 -6.32 -12.96
CA LYS A 132 18.75 -6.25 -14.43
C LYS A 132 18.53 -4.81 -14.89
N PRO A 133 18.96 -4.44 -16.10
CA PRO A 133 18.68 -3.11 -16.66
C PRO A 133 17.18 -2.76 -16.74
N THR A 134 16.32 -3.78 -16.80
CA THR A 134 14.86 -3.66 -16.81
C THR A 134 14.21 -3.74 -15.44
N THR A 135 14.96 -3.92 -14.36
CA THR A 135 14.37 -3.95 -13.00
C THR A 135 13.81 -2.59 -12.63
N ARG A 136 12.55 -2.56 -12.22
CA ARG A 136 11.85 -1.32 -11.79
C ARG A 136 11.25 -1.42 -10.41
N MET A 137 11.07 -2.63 -9.88
CA MET A 137 10.52 -2.81 -8.53
C MET A 137 11.20 -3.96 -7.81
N ILE A 138 11.45 -3.76 -6.52
CA ILE A 138 11.75 -4.78 -5.53
C ILE A 138 10.51 -4.90 -4.65
N TRP A 139 9.90 -6.09 -4.62
CA TRP A 139 8.77 -6.43 -3.75
C TRP A 139 9.21 -7.41 -2.69
N ILE A 140 9.08 -7.02 -1.44
CA ILE A 140 9.39 -7.87 -0.29
C ILE A 140 8.24 -7.91 0.71
N GLU A 141 8.17 -8.97 1.48
CA GLU A 141 7.29 -9.11 2.63
C GLU A 141 8.15 -9.28 3.89
N THR A 142 7.88 -8.53 4.94
CA THR A 142 8.63 -8.66 6.21
C THR A 142 7.77 -8.28 7.42
N PRO A 143 7.59 -9.19 8.40
CA PRO A 143 7.96 -10.61 8.39
C PRO A 143 7.26 -11.39 7.26
N THR A 144 7.94 -12.39 6.68
CA THR A 144 7.41 -13.17 5.54
C THR A 144 6.29 -14.13 5.96
N ASN A 145 5.46 -14.54 4.99
CA ASN A 145 4.44 -15.58 5.18
C ASN A 145 4.73 -16.77 4.25
N PRO A 146 5.03 -17.99 4.78
CA PRO A 146 4.74 -18.40 6.16
C PRO A 146 5.96 -18.46 7.11
N LEU A 147 7.18 -18.22 6.64
CA LEU A 147 8.39 -18.56 7.39
C LEU A 147 8.81 -17.48 8.40
N LEU A 148 8.15 -16.31 8.44
CA LEU A 148 8.44 -15.20 9.35
C LEU A 148 9.90 -14.72 9.29
N ARG A 149 10.51 -14.77 8.12
CA ARG A 149 11.85 -14.23 7.88
C ARG A 149 11.81 -12.71 7.95
N ILE A 150 12.89 -12.11 8.45
CA ILE A 150 13.02 -10.66 8.60
C ILE A 150 14.04 -10.16 7.58
N THR A 151 13.64 -9.18 6.78
CA THR A 151 14.52 -8.52 5.81
C THR A 151 15.07 -7.23 6.41
N ASP A 152 16.36 -6.96 6.18
CA ASP A 152 17.00 -5.69 6.52
C ASP A 152 16.53 -4.59 5.56
N LEU A 153 15.65 -3.71 6.04
CA LEU A 153 15.08 -2.63 5.23
C LEU A 153 16.10 -1.55 4.90
N GLU A 154 17.09 -1.28 5.76
CA GLU A 154 18.14 -0.28 5.47
C GLU A 154 18.99 -0.73 4.28
N ALA A 155 19.38 -2.02 4.26
CA ALA A 155 20.09 -2.60 3.13
C ALA A 155 19.24 -2.57 1.85
N MET A 156 17.96 -2.92 1.91
CA MET A 156 17.06 -2.88 0.75
C MET A 156 16.87 -1.47 0.20
N VAL A 157 16.65 -0.49 1.07
CA VAL A 157 16.53 0.93 0.68
C VAL A 157 17.80 1.43 0.00
N LYS A 158 18.97 1.06 0.51
CA LYS A 158 20.26 1.42 -0.10
C LYS A 158 20.37 0.86 -1.52
N ILE A 159 20.09 -0.44 -1.70
CA ILE A 159 20.12 -1.10 -3.02
C ILE A 159 19.11 -0.43 -3.98
N ALA A 160 17.88 -0.22 -3.54
CA ALA A 160 16.83 0.37 -4.37
C ALA A 160 17.22 1.79 -4.84
N LYS A 161 17.77 2.63 -3.95
CA LYS A 161 18.20 3.99 -4.26
C LYS A 161 19.41 4.03 -5.20
N GLU A 162 20.40 3.16 -5.00
CA GLU A 162 21.60 3.08 -5.86
C GLU A 162 21.25 2.75 -7.32
N HIS A 163 20.13 2.06 -7.54
CA HIS A 163 19.70 1.62 -8.86
C HIS A 163 18.42 2.33 -9.38
N GLU A 164 17.90 3.31 -8.65
CA GLU A 164 16.65 4.04 -8.98
C GLU A 164 15.45 3.10 -9.18
N ILE A 165 15.33 2.07 -8.34
CA ILE A 165 14.30 1.05 -8.36
C ILE A 165 13.28 1.33 -7.25
N LEU A 166 11.97 1.17 -7.52
CA LEU A 166 10.94 1.26 -6.49
C LEU A 166 11.08 0.13 -5.48
N LEU A 167 11.02 0.46 -4.20
CA LEU A 167 10.95 -0.52 -3.12
C LEU A 167 9.55 -0.55 -2.53
N ALA A 168 8.86 -1.69 -2.67
CA ALA A 168 7.56 -1.95 -2.10
C ALA A 168 7.65 -3.03 -1.02
N VAL A 169 7.02 -2.78 0.12
CA VAL A 169 7.07 -3.68 1.29
C VAL A 169 5.67 -4.04 1.73
N ASP A 170 5.35 -5.33 1.72
CA ASP A 170 4.19 -5.86 2.44
C ASP A 170 4.54 -6.01 3.92
N SER A 171 3.93 -5.16 4.75
CA SER A 171 4.13 -5.13 6.20
C SER A 171 2.89 -5.62 6.98
N THR A 172 2.07 -6.47 6.34
CA THR A 172 0.80 -6.97 6.89
C THR A 172 0.96 -7.61 8.26
N PHE A 173 2.02 -8.40 8.47
CA PHE A 173 2.22 -9.09 9.76
C PHE A 173 2.81 -8.20 10.85
N ALA A 174 3.71 -7.28 10.51
CA ALA A 174 4.28 -6.37 11.48
C ALA A 174 3.28 -5.32 11.94
N THR A 175 2.44 -4.82 11.03
CA THR A 175 1.56 -3.67 11.24
C THR A 175 2.32 -2.38 11.60
N PRO A 176 1.70 -1.20 11.53
CA PRO A 176 2.34 0.05 11.95
C PRO A 176 2.74 0.11 13.43
N VAL A 177 2.29 -0.87 14.23
CA VAL A 177 2.67 -0.97 15.65
C VAL A 177 4.13 -1.34 15.81
N PHE A 178 4.61 -2.31 15.02
CA PHE A 178 5.96 -2.84 15.15
C PHE A 178 6.91 -2.34 14.07
N LEU A 179 6.39 -2.01 12.87
CA LEU A 179 7.22 -1.60 11.75
C LEU A 179 6.48 -0.58 10.88
N ARG A 180 7.14 0.52 10.58
CA ARG A 180 6.70 1.54 9.60
C ARG A 180 7.77 1.69 8.54
N PRO A 181 7.70 0.92 7.45
CA PRO A 181 8.75 0.86 6.43
C PRO A 181 9.08 2.21 5.78
N LEU A 182 8.10 3.13 5.67
CA LEU A 182 8.33 4.47 5.12
C LEU A 182 9.35 5.29 5.95
N GLU A 183 9.48 5.03 7.25
CA GLU A 183 10.48 5.70 8.10
C GLU A 183 11.91 5.30 7.74
N PHE A 184 12.11 4.16 7.06
CA PHE A 184 13.40 3.71 6.54
C PHE A 184 13.68 4.26 5.14
N GLY A 185 12.68 4.82 4.45
CA GLY A 185 12.80 5.35 3.11
C GLY A 185 12.32 4.39 2.01
N VAL A 186 11.48 3.43 2.36
CA VAL A 186 10.70 2.61 1.42
C VAL A 186 9.74 3.50 0.63
N ASP A 187 9.48 3.20 -0.63
CA ASP A 187 8.58 4.00 -1.49
C ASP A 187 7.11 3.68 -1.26
N ILE A 188 6.78 2.41 -1.11
CA ILE A 188 5.40 1.92 -1.00
C ILE A 188 5.31 0.90 0.14
N VAL A 189 4.34 1.10 1.03
CA VAL A 189 3.95 0.11 2.04
C VAL A 189 2.58 -0.44 1.70
N MET A 190 2.47 -1.74 1.71
CA MET A 190 1.23 -2.47 1.51
C MET A 190 0.78 -3.15 2.81
N HIS A 191 -0.51 -3.15 3.07
CA HIS A 191 -1.13 -4.03 4.05
C HIS A 191 -2.39 -4.68 3.50
N SER A 192 -2.56 -5.96 3.76
CA SER A 192 -3.88 -6.58 3.77
C SER A 192 -4.61 -6.14 5.05
N THR A 193 -5.49 -5.16 4.94
CA THR A 193 -6.29 -4.70 6.09
C THR A 193 -7.23 -5.78 6.61
N THR A 194 -7.46 -6.84 5.84
CA THR A 194 -8.16 -8.07 6.20
C THR A 194 -7.64 -8.70 7.49
N LYS A 195 -6.34 -8.51 7.80
CA LYS A 195 -5.63 -9.19 8.89
C LYS A 195 -5.66 -8.35 10.16
N TYR A 196 -4.50 -8.03 10.72
CA TYR A 196 -4.39 -7.37 12.02
C TYR A 196 -4.96 -5.95 12.05
N LEU A 197 -4.97 -5.21 10.92
CA LEU A 197 -5.52 -3.86 10.92
C LEU A 197 -7.04 -3.85 11.16
N SER A 198 -7.80 -4.80 10.63
CA SER A 198 -9.21 -4.97 11.02
C SER A 198 -9.37 -5.72 12.34
N GLY A 199 -8.46 -6.65 12.62
CA GLY A 199 -8.28 -7.31 13.90
C GLY A 199 -9.34 -8.34 14.30
N HIS A 200 -10.45 -8.48 13.56
CA HIS A 200 -11.61 -9.26 14.00
C HIS A 200 -12.12 -10.27 12.93
N ASN A 201 -11.37 -10.50 11.85
CA ASN A 201 -11.72 -11.44 10.78
C ASN A 201 -13.09 -11.21 10.12
N GLN A 202 -13.59 -9.97 10.12
CA GLN A 202 -14.94 -9.62 9.63
C GLN A 202 -14.96 -8.87 8.31
N ILE A 203 -13.81 -8.39 7.83
CA ILE A 203 -13.71 -7.63 6.58
C ILE A 203 -12.61 -8.18 5.68
N ILE A 204 -12.71 -7.84 4.41
CA ILE A 204 -11.63 -7.97 3.43
C ILE A 204 -11.28 -6.56 2.95
N GLY A 205 -9.98 -6.26 2.85
CA GLY A 205 -9.51 -4.98 2.36
C GLY A 205 -8.00 -4.95 2.18
N GLY A 206 -7.53 -3.89 1.55
CA GLY A 206 -6.11 -3.60 1.35
C GLY A 206 -5.84 -2.11 1.44
N VAL A 207 -4.59 -1.75 1.63
CA VAL A 207 -4.12 -0.36 1.60
C VAL A 207 -2.71 -0.30 1.00
N LEU A 208 -2.46 0.75 0.22
CA LEU A 208 -1.13 1.21 -0.13
C LEU A 208 -0.89 2.57 0.53
N ALA A 209 0.28 2.74 1.13
CA ALA A 209 0.71 4.00 1.73
C ALA A 209 2.06 4.43 1.15
N THR A 210 2.22 5.74 0.92
CA THR A 210 3.44 6.31 0.33
C THR A 210 3.64 7.76 0.77
N ASN A 211 4.90 8.23 0.73
CA ASN A 211 5.25 9.65 0.88
C ASN A 211 5.48 10.33 -0.49
N ARG A 212 5.32 9.59 -1.58
CA ARG A 212 5.54 10.06 -2.94
C ARG A 212 4.24 10.42 -3.62
N LYS A 213 4.08 11.73 -3.90
CA LYS A 213 2.88 12.23 -4.58
C LYS A 213 2.72 11.69 -5.99
N ASP A 214 3.80 11.51 -6.74
CA ASP A 214 3.80 10.95 -8.08
C ASP A 214 3.22 9.52 -8.08
N ILE A 215 3.66 8.68 -7.16
CA ILE A 215 3.13 7.32 -6.98
C ILE A 215 1.64 7.35 -6.58
N PHE A 216 1.29 8.23 -5.64
CA PHE A 216 -0.10 8.36 -5.20
C PHE A 216 -1.04 8.77 -6.33
N ASP A 217 -0.64 9.76 -7.14
CA ASP A 217 -1.45 10.26 -8.26
C ASP A 217 -1.64 9.20 -9.36
N GLU A 218 -0.64 8.34 -9.58
CA GLU A 218 -0.70 7.26 -10.57
C GLU A 218 -1.57 6.08 -10.11
N MET A 219 -1.58 5.81 -8.79
CA MET A 219 -2.39 4.74 -8.21
C MET A 219 -3.87 5.12 -8.02
N LYS A 220 -4.22 6.40 -8.04
CA LYS A 220 -5.56 6.94 -7.80
C LYS A 220 -6.40 7.00 -9.07
#